data_b7f43f1c1211828c47a4afeb3a9005c1
#
_entry.id   b7f43f1c1211828c47a4afeb3a9005c1
#
_cell.length_a   1.000
_cell.length_b   1.000
_cell.length_c   1.000
_cell.angle_alpha   90.00
_cell.angle_beta   90.00
_cell.angle_gamma   90.00
#
_symmetry.space_group_name_H-M   'P 1'
#
loop_
_entity.id
_entity.type
_entity.pdbx_description
1 polymer ?
#
loop_
_entity_poly.entity_id
_entity_poly.type
_entity_poly.pdbx_seq_one_letter_code
_entity_poly.pdbx_strand_id
1 'polypeptide(L)'
;EDATLNVNVINNGELLDGGRVEFENEVKTAKSVQISIDEDAIDAPIEVNTGTQSLGRLVDGDQRTVGFDLEIGAAQPGTYEIPVEVTYQHPRVIAFGQFEDTDRQNREQTVSETIEIRIEDRPEFELRATEQTTVVAGDTRQVSYELVNTGTQTARDATVRLETQTPGIFFGKQTSQSTTTSVFVSELSAGDSH
;
A
#
# COMPACT_ATOMS: atom_id res chain seq x y z
N GLU A 1 3.61 0.74 -8.61
CA GLU A 1 3.08 -0.45 -7.92
C GLU A 1 2.03 -0.03 -6.91
N ASP A 2 0.91 -0.76 -6.85
CA ASP A 2 -0.18 -0.48 -5.91
C ASP A 2 0.08 -1.20 -4.59
N ALA A 3 -0.06 -0.49 -3.49
CA ALA A 3 0.07 -1.01 -2.13
C ALA A 3 -1.02 -0.42 -1.22
N THR A 4 -1.38 -1.13 -0.16
CA THR A 4 -2.31 -0.60 0.85
C THR A 4 -1.60 -0.50 2.19
N LEU A 5 -1.50 0.73 2.72
CA LEU A 5 -1.01 1.01 4.06
C LEU A 5 -2.18 0.92 5.06
N ASN A 6 -2.10 -0.03 5.98
CA ASN A 6 -3.09 -0.17 7.04
C ASN A 6 -2.63 0.53 8.32
N VAL A 7 -3.38 1.56 8.73
CA VAL A 7 -3.09 2.34 9.93
C VAL A 7 -4.09 2.00 11.02
N ASN A 8 -3.60 1.68 12.21
CA ASN A 8 -4.42 1.41 13.37
C ASN A 8 -4.40 2.60 14.34
N VAL A 9 -5.55 3.24 14.51
CA VAL A 9 -5.74 4.38 15.41
C VAL A 9 -6.36 3.89 16.70
N ILE A 10 -5.71 4.21 17.82
CA ILE A 10 -6.13 3.81 19.18
C ILE A 10 -6.34 5.07 20.00
N ASN A 11 -7.49 5.16 20.68
CA ASN A 11 -7.73 6.21 21.67
C ASN A 11 -7.28 5.73 23.07
N ASN A 12 -6.19 6.29 23.56
CA ASN A 12 -5.67 6.06 24.91
C ASN A 12 -5.91 7.32 25.78
N GLY A 13 -7.16 7.76 25.87
CA GLY A 13 -7.51 8.97 26.60
C GLY A 13 -7.10 8.94 28.06
N GLU A 14 -6.35 9.96 28.51
CA GLU A 14 -5.97 10.12 29.92
C GLU A 14 -6.74 11.29 30.55
N LEU A 15 -7.07 11.14 31.84
CA LEU A 15 -7.55 12.23 32.66
C LEU A 15 -6.40 12.93 33.32
N LEU A 16 -6.27 14.25 33.07
CA LEU A 16 -5.24 15.08 33.72
C LEU A 16 -5.64 15.48 35.14
N ASP A 17 -6.96 15.71 35.35
CA ASP A 17 -7.52 16.08 36.64
C ASP A 17 -8.82 15.28 36.91
N GLY A 18 -8.97 14.83 38.15
CA GLY A 18 -10.16 14.10 38.59
C GLY A 18 -11.41 14.98 38.62
N GLY A 19 -12.56 14.38 38.29
CA GLY A 19 -13.87 15.01 38.28
C GLY A 19 -14.95 14.04 38.72
N ARG A 20 -16.20 14.31 38.34
CA ARG A 20 -17.29 13.35 38.58
C ARG A 20 -17.14 12.16 37.63
N VAL A 21 -17.16 10.96 38.24
CA VAL A 21 -17.00 9.67 37.53
C VAL A 21 -17.99 9.51 36.35
N GLU A 22 -19.19 10.09 36.45
CA GLU A 22 -20.21 10.05 35.41
C GLU A 22 -19.76 10.70 34.07
N PHE A 23 -18.80 11.63 34.09
CA PHE A 23 -18.31 12.32 32.88
C PHE A 23 -16.94 11.82 32.42
N GLU A 24 -16.32 10.92 33.16
CA GLU A 24 -14.99 10.39 32.86
C GLU A 24 -14.91 9.81 31.45
N ASN A 25 -15.90 8.98 31.08
CA ASN A 25 -15.96 8.40 29.73
C ASN A 25 -16.19 9.45 28.64
N GLU A 26 -16.92 10.54 28.95
CA GLU A 26 -17.15 11.60 27.98
C GLU A 26 -15.85 12.39 27.69
N VAL A 27 -15.07 12.69 28.73
CA VAL A 27 -13.80 13.41 28.60
C VAL A 27 -12.75 12.60 27.85
N LYS A 28 -12.70 11.29 28.08
CA LYS A 28 -11.80 10.37 27.40
C LYS A 28 -12.24 10.00 25.98
N THR A 29 -13.38 10.47 25.53
CA THR A 29 -13.90 10.14 24.19
C THR A 29 -13.41 11.14 23.16
N ALA A 30 -12.73 10.65 22.13
CA ALA A 30 -12.45 11.40 20.91
C ALA A 30 -13.69 11.39 20.01
N LYS A 31 -14.13 12.57 19.55
CA LYS A 31 -15.28 12.77 18.67
C LYS A 31 -14.82 13.29 17.31
N SER A 32 -15.55 12.99 16.26
CA SER A 32 -15.27 13.43 14.90
C SER A 32 -13.84 13.12 14.48
N VAL A 33 -13.33 11.94 14.85
CA VAL A 33 -11.97 11.51 14.54
C VAL A 33 -11.82 11.35 13.04
N GLN A 34 -10.84 12.00 12.49
CA GLN A 34 -10.44 11.91 11.08
C GLN A 34 -8.95 11.61 11.00
N ILE A 35 -8.57 10.88 9.97
CA ILE A 35 -7.17 10.55 9.68
C ILE A 35 -6.88 10.86 8.22
N SER A 36 -5.73 11.44 7.95
CA SER A 36 -5.21 11.74 6.62
C SER A 36 -3.70 11.51 6.56
N ILE A 37 -3.19 11.35 5.35
CA ILE A 37 -1.76 11.37 5.06
C ILE A 37 -1.45 12.74 4.48
N ASP A 38 -0.37 13.37 4.93
CA ASP A 38 0.18 14.60 4.35
C ASP A 38 1.08 14.23 3.16
N GLU A 39 0.48 14.17 1.98
CA GLU A 39 1.17 13.77 0.73
C GLU A 39 2.28 14.74 0.35
N ASP A 40 2.09 16.04 0.61
CA ASP A 40 3.08 17.08 0.28
C ASP A 40 4.37 16.94 1.11
N ALA A 41 4.32 16.25 2.23
CA ALA A 41 5.44 16.01 3.12
C ALA A 41 6.13 14.65 2.87
N ILE A 42 5.69 13.86 1.89
CA ILE A 42 6.33 12.59 1.51
C ILE A 42 7.51 12.86 0.57
N ASP A 43 8.73 12.57 1.03
CA ASP A 43 9.96 12.72 0.21
C ASP A 43 10.22 11.43 -0.60
N ALA A 44 9.25 11.03 -1.41
CA ALA A 44 9.34 9.85 -2.29
C ALA A 44 8.31 9.94 -3.42
N PRO A 45 8.51 9.23 -4.56
CA PRO A 45 7.51 9.13 -5.61
C PRO A 45 6.38 8.17 -5.22
N ILE A 46 5.65 8.54 -4.18
CA ILE A 46 4.50 7.81 -3.64
C ILE A 46 3.29 8.73 -3.72
N GLU A 47 2.25 8.30 -4.41
CA GLU A 47 0.97 8.99 -4.49
C GLU A 47 -0.04 8.31 -3.56
N VAL A 48 -0.85 9.12 -2.85
CA VAL A 48 -1.87 8.63 -1.93
C VAL A 48 -3.23 8.75 -2.60
N ASN A 49 -3.78 7.62 -3.04
CA ASN A 49 -5.07 7.60 -3.74
C ASN A 49 -6.29 7.66 -2.81
N THR A 50 -6.07 7.61 -1.49
CA THR A 50 -7.11 7.65 -0.49
C THR A 50 -7.08 8.98 0.27
N GLY A 51 -8.13 9.76 0.16
CA GLY A 51 -8.28 11.01 0.92
C GLY A 51 -8.55 10.79 2.41
N THR A 52 -8.86 11.88 3.12
CA THR A 52 -9.18 11.86 4.56
C THR A 52 -10.26 10.85 4.90
N GLN A 53 -9.99 9.99 5.88
CA GLN A 53 -10.91 8.97 6.37
C GLN A 53 -11.55 9.38 7.70
N SER A 54 -12.87 9.15 7.84
CA SER A 54 -13.60 9.44 9.09
C SER A 54 -13.74 8.18 9.92
N LEU A 55 -13.24 8.22 11.15
CA LEU A 55 -13.37 7.13 12.14
C LEU A 55 -14.54 7.36 13.10
N GLY A 56 -15.14 8.55 13.07
CA GLY A 56 -16.27 8.92 13.91
C GLY A 56 -15.89 9.11 15.38
N ARG A 57 -16.52 8.36 16.27
CA ARG A 57 -16.29 8.43 17.71
C ARG A 57 -15.45 7.25 18.17
N LEU A 58 -14.41 7.51 18.96
CA LEU A 58 -13.59 6.51 19.64
C LEU A 58 -13.66 6.77 21.15
N VAL A 59 -14.16 5.79 21.91
CA VAL A 59 -14.08 5.85 23.38
C VAL A 59 -12.70 5.39 23.84
N ASP A 60 -12.40 5.59 25.12
CA ASP A 60 -11.16 5.12 25.72
C ASP A 60 -10.94 3.62 25.50
N GLY A 61 -9.78 3.25 24.96
CA GLY A 61 -9.42 1.88 24.57
C GLY A 61 -9.95 1.41 23.21
N ASP A 62 -10.81 2.18 22.53
CA ASP A 62 -11.26 1.82 21.18
C ASP A 62 -10.12 1.94 20.17
N GLN A 63 -10.15 1.03 19.20
CA GLN A 63 -9.23 1.04 18.06
C GLN A 63 -9.98 0.89 16.74
N ARG A 64 -9.46 1.53 15.69
CA ARG A 64 -9.95 1.43 14.32
C ARG A 64 -8.80 1.30 13.35
N THR A 65 -8.94 0.39 12.40
CA THR A 65 -7.99 0.25 11.29
C THR A 65 -8.58 0.86 10.04
N VAL A 66 -7.78 1.65 9.34
CA VAL A 66 -8.09 2.22 8.02
C VAL A 66 -7.01 1.87 7.02
N GLY A 67 -7.39 1.63 5.77
CA GLY A 67 -6.48 1.41 4.66
C GLY A 67 -6.31 2.69 3.83
N PHE A 68 -5.09 2.98 3.44
CA PHE A 68 -4.74 3.98 2.46
C PHE A 68 -4.13 3.30 1.25
N ASP A 69 -4.70 3.52 0.08
CA ASP A 69 -4.17 3.00 -1.16
C ASP A 69 -3.06 3.93 -1.65
N LEU A 70 -1.88 3.36 -1.83
CA LEU A 70 -0.67 4.04 -2.26
C LEU A 70 -0.28 3.55 -3.65
N GLU A 71 0.10 4.46 -4.52
CA GLU A 71 0.78 4.14 -5.77
C GLU A 71 2.27 4.48 -5.62
N ILE A 72 3.11 3.44 -5.66
CA ILE A 72 4.56 3.58 -5.54
C ILE A 72 5.14 3.64 -6.94
N GLY A 73 5.69 4.80 -7.31
CA GLY A 73 6.35 5.04 -8.57
C GLY A 73 7.76 4.45 -8.61
N ALA A 74 8.65 5.05 -9.40
CA ALA A 74 10.04 4.61 -9.53
C ALA A 74 10.90 5.01 -8.30
N ALA A 75 10.49 4.55 -7.12
CA ALA A 75 11.22 4.76 -5.88
C ALA A 75 12.46 3.87 -5.80
N GLN A 76 13.55 4.39 -5.27
CA GLN A 76 14.72 3.57 -4.96
C GLN A 76 14.44 2.71 -3.73
N PRO A 77 15.05 1.51 -3.63
CA PRO A 77 14.96 0.71 -2.42
C PRO A 77 15.46 1.48 -1.19
N GLY A 78 14.70 1.44 -0.11
CA GLY A 78 15.01 2.22 1.09
C GLY A 78 13.87 2.27 2.08
N THR A 79 14.06 3.02 3.15
CA THR A 79 13.02 3.33 4.14
C THR A 79 12.54 4.75 3.89
N TYR A 80 11.23 4.91 3.85
CA TYR A 80 10.55 6.18 3.62
C TYR A 80 9.58 6.47 4.76
N GLU A 81 9.43 7.75 5.06
CA GLU A 81 8.55 8.22 6.13
C GLU A 81 7.23 8.71 5.53
N ILE A 82 6.13 8.21 6.06
CA ILE A 82 4.78 8.61 5.69
C ILE A 82 4.17 9.38 6.87
N PRO A 83 4.03 10.71 6.75
CA PRO A 83 3.42 11.53 7.79
C PRO A 83 1.90 11.34 7.80
N VAL A 84 1.37 11.04 8.97
CA VAL A 84 -0.05 10.79 9.20
C VAL A 84 -0.57 11.79 10.21
N GLU A 85 -1.70 12.41 9.92
CA GLU A 85 -2.38 13.35 10.81
C GLU A 85 -3.72 12.78 11.29
N VAL A 86 -3.94 12.84 12.61
CA VAL A 86 -5.20 12.48 13.23
C VAL A 86 -5.79 13.73 13.88
N THR A 87 -6.94 14.17 13.38
CA THR A 87 -7.68 15.31 13.93
C THR A 87 -8.93 14.82 14.66
N TYR A 88 -9.16 15.32 15.85
CA TYR A 88 -10.32 14.95 16.65
C TYR A 88 -10.75 16.08 17.58
N GLN A 89 -11.98 15.97 18.08
CA GLN A 89 -12.54 16.86 19.08
C GLN A 89 -12.74 16.13 20.40
N HIS A 90 -12.41 16.77 21.50
CA HIS A 90 -12.67 16.25 22.84
C HIS A 90 -13.11 17.36 23.78
N PRO A 91 -13.92 17.08 24.83
CA PRO A 91 -14.21 18.03 25.87
C PRO A 91 -12.93 18.34 26.67
N ARG A 92 -12.51 19.61 26.68
CA ARG A 92 -11.39 20.06 27.51
C ARG A 92 -11.80 20.24 28.97
N VAL A 93 -13.00 20.80 29.18
CA VAL A 93 -13.56 21.08 30.50
C VAL A 93 -15.04 20.78 30.47
N ILE A 94 -15.52 20.10 31.49
CA ILE A 94 -16.93 19.96 31.80
C ILE A 94 -17.16 20.67 33.14
N ALA A 95 -17.75 21.87 33.09
CA ALA A 95 -18.04 22.69 34.27
C ALA A 95 -19.50 22.51 34.73
N PHE A 96 -19.71 22.52 36.03
CA PHE A 96 -21.02 22.39 36.64
C PHE A 96 -21.47 23.71 37.20
N GLY A 97 -22.61 24.22 36.74
CA GLY A 97 -23.26 25.38 37.31
C GLY A 97 -24.07 25.03 38.59
N GLN A 98 -24.53 26.04 39.31
CA GLN A 98 -25.30 25.89 40.53
C GLN A 98 -26.70 25.26 40.32
N PHE A 99 -27.17 25.15 39.08
CA PHE A 99 -28.51 24.66 38.73
C PHE A 99 -28.46 23.41 37.84
N GLU A 100 -27.46 22.52 38.02
CA GLU A 100 -27.24 21.31 37.19
C GLU A 100 -26.95 21.61 35.69
N ASP A 101 -26.70 22.85 35.35
CA ASP A 101 -26.30 23.22 33.99
C ASP A 101 -24.87 22.78 33.76
N THR A 102 -24.65 22.10 32.62
CA THR A 102 -23.34 21.54 32.27
C THR A 102 -22.78 22.30 31.08
N ASP A 103 -21.71 23.07 31.29
CA ASP A 103 -20.98 23.71 30.22
C ASP A 103 -19.88 22.78 29.71
N ARG A 104 -19.88 22.55 28.39
CA ARG A 104 -18.93 21.69 27.69
C ARG A 104 -18.08 22.51 26.73
N GLN A 105 -16.81 22.67 27.06
CA GLN A 105 -15.86 23.31 26.18
C GLN A 105 -15.13 22.24 25.37
N ASN A 106 -15.50 22.09 24.10
CA ASN A 106 -14.80 21.20 23.18
C ASN A 106 -13.59 21.90 22.59
N ARG A 107 -12.52 21.13 22.38
CA ARG A 107 -11.32 21.52 21.70
C ARG A 107 -11.04 20.57 20.56
N GLU A 108 -10.64 21.11 19.43
CA GLU A 108 -10.05 20.34 18.34
C GLU A 108 -8.55 20.18 18.57
N GLN A 109 -8.05 19.00 18.30
CA GLN A 109 -6.65 18.69 18.40
C GLN A 109 -6.23 17.86 17.19
N THR A 110 -5.03 18.16 16.68
CA THR A 110 -4.35 17.38 15.63
C THR A 110 -3.12 16.75 16.25
N VAL A 111 -2.93 15.49 15.99
CA VAL A 111 -1.73 14.70 16.35
C VAL A 111 -1.11 14.25 15.04
N SER A 112 0.18 14.56 14.86
CA SER A 112 0.96 14.11 13.70
C SER A 112 1.93 13.04 14.14
N GLU A 113 1.95 11.95 13.41
CA GLU A 113 2.85 10.81 13.61
C GLU A 113 3.46 10.41 12.27
N THR A 114 4.59 9.73 12.33
CA THR A 114 5.29 9.26 11.13
C THR A 114 5.32 7.74 11.12
N ILE A 115 4.92 7.16 9.98
CA ILE A 115 4.98 5.71 9.75
C ILE A 115 6.12 5.43 8.79
N GLU A 116 7.03 4.55 9.19
CA GLU A 116 8.09 4.07 8.31
C GLU A 116 7.57 2.94 7.42
N ILE A 117 7.78 3.08 6.09
CA ILE A 117 7.58 2.02 5.13
C ILE A 117 8.91 1.65 4.49
N ARG A 118 9.07 0.39 4.13
CA ARG A 118 10.26 -0.10 3.46
C ARG A 118 9.94 -0.55 2.05
N ILE A 119 10.60 0.08 1.08
CA ILE A 119 10.60 -0.36 -0.31
C ILE A 119 11.79 -1.30 -0.51
N GLU A 120 11.50 -2.54 -0.87
CA GLU A 120 12.53 -3.56 -1.04
C GLU A 120 13.04 -3.60 -2.47
N ASP A 121 14.31 -3.96 -2.58
CA ASP A 121 14.98 -4.20 -3.85
C ASP A 121 14.56 -5.58 -4.37
N ARG A 122 14.02 -5.65 -5.58
CA ARG A 122 13.60 -6.92 -6.20
C ARG A 122 13.71 -6.89 -7.73
N PRO A 123 13.98 -8.04 -8.36
CA PRO A 123 13.84 -8.16 -9.80
C PRO A 123 12.36 -8.22 -10.19
N GLU A 124 11.98 -7.50 -11.22
CA GLU A 124 10.67 -7.57 -11.87
C GLU A 124 10.85 -7.83 -13.35
N PHE A 125 9.90 -8.54 -13.96
CA PHE A 125 10.06 -8.95 -15.33
C PHE A 125 8.88 -8.55 -16.20
N GLU A 126 9.21 -8.00 -17.36
CA GLU A 126 8.28 -7.80 -18.46
C GLU A 126 8.70 -8.67 -19.64
N LEU A 127 7.73 -9.35 -20.24
CA LEU A 127 7.94 -10.12 -21.47
C LEU A 127 7.35 -9.37 -22.65
N ARG A 128 8.20 -9.00 -23.61
CA ARG A 128 7.82 -8.28 -24.83
C ARG A 128 7.93 -9.18 -26.04
N ALA A 129 6.89 -9.23 -26.87
CA ALA A 129 7.01 -9.84 -28.20
C ALA A 129 7.80 -8.90 -29.11
N THR A 130 8.87 -9.39 -29.72
CA THR A 130 9.70 -8.56 -30.61
C THR A 130 9.07 -8.35 -31.98
N GLU A 131 8.21 -9.29 -32.43
CA GLU A 131 7.54 -9.22 -33.73
C GLU A 131 6.15 -9.85 -33.65
N GLN A 132 5.19 -9.30 -34.45
CA GLN A 132 3.92 -9.98 -34.71
C GLN A 132 4.14 -11.05 -35.77
N THR A 133 4.06 -12.33 -35.36
CA THR A 133 4.22 -13.46 -36.25
C THR A 133 2.87 -14.02 -36.65
N THR A 134 2.55 -13.98 -37.94
CA THR A 134 1.39 -14.67 -38.50
C THR A 134 1.76 -16.12 -38.78
N VAL A 135 1.02 -17.05 -38.20
CA VAL A 135 1.23 -18.50 -38.36
C VAL A 135 0.02 -19.11 -39.07
N VAL A 136 0.28 -19.96 -40.04
CA VAL A 136 -0.76 -20.75 -40.76
C VAL A 136 -0.78 -22.15 -40.16
N ALA A 137 -1.95 -22.77 -40.14
CA ALA A 137 -2.10 -24.14 -39.63
C ALA A 137 -1.17 -25.13 -40.39
N GLY A 138 -0.39 -25.90 -39.63
CA GLY A 138 0.62 -26.80 -40.15
C GLY A 138 2.02 -26.23 -40.29
N ASP A 139 2.20 -24.95 -40.10
CA ASP A 139 3.51 -24.29 -40.15
C ASP A 139 4.24 -24.37 -38.79
N THR A 140 5.57 -24.37 -38.87
CA THR A 140 6.45 -24.18 -37.73
C THR A 140 7.18 -22.83 -37.91
N ARG A 141 7.05 -21.96 -36.91
CA ARG A 141 7.70 -20.64 -36.92
C ARG A 141 8.47 -20.44 -35.63
N GLN A 142 9.57 -19.71 -35.71
CA GLN A 142 10.27 -19.21 -34.53
C GLN A 142 9.59 -17.90 -34.08
N VAL A 143 9.31 -17.82 -32.79
CA VAL A 143 8.77 -16.62 -32.17
C VAL A 143 9.81 -16.13 -31.17
N SER A 144 10.18 -14.88 -31.24
CA SER A 144 11.16 -14.27 -30.35
C SER A 144 10.46 -13.36 -29.33
N TYR A 145 10.87 -13.47 -28.13
CA TYR A 145 10.45 -12.64 -27.02
C TYR A 145 11.68 -12.03 -26.36
N GLU A 146 11.55 -10.83 -25.88
CA GLU A 146 12.55 -10.14 -25.08
C GLU A 146 12.07 -10.15 -23.63
N LEU A 147 12.87 -10.68 -22.71
CA LEU A 147 12.66 -10.61 -21.28
C LEU A 147 13.39 -9.39 -20.76
N VAL A 148 12.70 -8.43 -20.18
CA VAL A 148 13.27 -7.21 -19.61
C VAL A 148 13.15 -7.30 -18.09
N ASN A 149 14.26 -7.05 -17.37
CA ASN A 149 14.20 -6.86 -15.92
C ASN A 149 13.86 -5.38 -15.65
N THR A 150 12.62 -5.10 -15.34
CA THR A 150 12.10 -3.76 -15.02
C THR A 150 12.26 -3.41 -13.54
N GLY A 151 12.70 -4.37 -12.71
CA GLY A 151 12.95 -4.17 -11.29
C GLY A 151 14.28 -3.48 -11.02
N THR A 152 14.58 -3.31 -9.73
CA THR A 152 15.76 -2.60 -9.24
C THR A 152 16.93 -3.54 -8.93
N GLN A 153 16.66 -4.85 -8.80
CA GLN A 153 17.66 -5.86 -8.46
C GLN A 153 18.04 -6.72 -9.66
N THR A 154 19.30 -7.14 -9.71
CA THR A 154 19.78 -8.16 -10.66
C THR A 154 19.13 -9.51 -10.34
N ALA A 155 18.45 -10.09 -11.34
CA ALA A 155 17.95 -11.45 -11.25
C ALA A 155 19.07 -12.46 -11.52
N ARG A 156 19.08 -13.54 -10.75
CA ARG A 156 20.01 -14.65 -10.94
C ARG A 156 19.26 -15.97 -10.98
N ASP A 157 19.78 -16.88 -11.81
CA ASP A 157 19.24 -18.23 -11.96
C ASP A 157 17.72 -18.25 -12.25
N ALA A 158 17.27 -17.28 -13.08
CA ALA A 158 15.86 -17.17 -13.46
C ALA A 158 15.47 -18.23 -14.51
N THR A 159 14.28 -18.76 -14.41
CA THR A 159 13.71 -19.67 -15.43
C THR A 159 12.41 -19.07 -15.95
N VAL A 160 12.40 -18.73 -17.23
CA VAL A 160 11.19 -18.31 -17.94
C VAL A 160 10.49 -19.53 -18.48
N ARG A 161 9.26 -19.78 -18.08
CA ARG A 161 8.42 -20.85 -18.62
C ARG A 161 7.31 -20.26 -19.47
N LEU A 162 7.23 -20.70 -20.71
CA LEU A 162 6.14 -20.37 -21.60
C LEU A 162 5.18 -21.56 -21.70
N GLU A 163 3.89 -21.28 -21.65
CA GLU A 163 2.83 -22.27 -21.76
C GLU A 163 1.80 -21.81 -22.77
N THR A 164 1.35 -22.72 -23.64
CA THR A 164 0.23 -22.46 -24.54
C THR A 164 -1.03 -23.13 -24.02
N GLN A 165 -2.13 -22.39 -23.96
CA GLN A 165 -3.45 -22.88 -23.61
C GLN A 165 -4.33 -23.07 -24.87
N THR A 166 -3.82 -22.70 -26.04
CA THR A 166 -4.56 -22.79 -27.28
C THR A 166 -4.43 -24.21 -27.89
N PRO A 167 -5.53 -24.95 -28.09
CA PRO A 167 -5.48 -26.24 -28.71
C PRO A 167 -4.85 -26.18 -30.11
N GLY A 168 -3.92 -27.10 -30.38
CA GLY A 168 -3.24 -27.20 -31.67
C GLY A 168 -1.98 -26.34 -31.79
N ILE A 169 -1.63 -25.53 -30.79
CA ILE A 169 -0.35 -24.83 -30.72
C ILE A 169 0.58 -25.57 -29.75
N PHE A 170 1.80 -25.85 -30.22
CA PHE A 170 2.82 -26.56 -29.47
C PHE A 170 4.18 -25.93 -29.65
N PHE A 171 5.01 -26.03 -28.62
CA PHE A 171 6.43 -25.72 -28.70
C PHE A 171 7.23 -26.94 -29.17
N GLY A 172 8.34 -26.67 -29.84
CA GLY A 172 9.28 -27.69 -30.30
C GLY A 172 9.05 -28.11 -31.75
N LYS A 173 9.72 -29.19 -32.17
CA LYS A 173 9.62 -29.71 -33.53
C LYS A 173 8.38 -30.62 -33.63
N GLN A 174 7.91 -30.79 -34.87
CA GLN A 174 6.73 -31.60 -35.17
C GLN A 174 6.77 -33.09 -34.59
N THR A 175 7.98 -33.56 -34.32
CA THR A 175 8.22 -34.92 -33.75
C THR A 175 8.30 -34.93 -32.21
N SER A 176 8.37 -33.73 -31.56
CA SER A 176 8.48 -33.60 -30.10
C SER A 176 7.69 -32.37 -29.64
N GLN A 177 6.38 -32.46 -29.75
CA GLN A 177 5.48 -31.37 -29.36
C GLN A 177 5.30 -31.26 -27.86
N SER A 178 5.37 -30.08 -27.31
CA SER A 178 5.11 -29.77 -25.91
C SER A 178 4.22 -28.55 -25.79
N THR A 179 3.32 -28.53 -24.83
CA THR A 179 2.54 -27.35 -24.47
C THR A 179 3.32 -26.36 -23.64
N THR A 180 4.52 -26.73 -23.19
CA THR A 180 5.39 -25.88 -22.38
C THR A 180 6.81 -25.86 -22.92
N THR A 181 7.49 -24.74 -22.75
CA THR A 181 8.93 -24.62 -22.96
C THR A 181 9.54 -23.74 -21.88
N SER A 182 10.82 -23.88 -21.61
CA SER A 182 11.51 -23.03 -20.65
C SER A 182 12.87 -22.59 -21.14
N VAL A 183 13.25 -21.38 -20.76
CA VAL A 183 14.57 -20.79 -21.02
C VAL A 183 15.19 -20.43 -19.68
N PHE A 184 16.45 -20.77 -19.50
CA PHE A 184 17.22 -20.41 -18.31
C PHE A 184 18.03 -19.14 -18.60
N VAL A 185 17.95 -18.19 -17.68
CA VAL A 185 18.70 -16.93 -17.71
C VAL A 185 19.56 -16.90 -16.45
N SER A 186 20.87 -17.01 -16.62
CA SER A 186 21.82 -17.10 -15.49
C SER A 186 21.90 -15.79 -14.71
N GLU A 187 21.86 -14.67 -15.41
CA GLU A 187 21.92 -13.33 -14.81
C GLU A 187 21.24 -12.33 -15.75
N LEU A 188 20.45 -11.42 -15.17
CA LEU A 188 19.82 -10.31 -15.88
C LEU A 188 19.81 -9.10 -14.94
N SER A 189 20.66 -8.10 -15.25
CA SER A 189 20.78 -6.89 -14.43
C SER A 189 19.51 -6.05 -14.51
N ALA A 190 19.33 -5.19 -13.54
CA ALA A 190 18.25 -4.20 -13.54
C ALA A 190 18.32 -3.32 -14.80
N GLY A 191 17.22 -3.21 -15.52
CA GLY A 191 17.11 -2.46 -16.77
C GLY A 191 17.65 -3.18 -18.03
N ASP A 192 18.26 -4.36 -17.89
CA ASP A 192 18.76 -5.15 -19.02
C ASP A 192 17.66 -6.06 -19.61
N SER A 193 17.91 -6.52 -20.85
CA SER A 193 17.05 -7.48 -21.54
C SER A 193 17.82 -8.70 -22.04
N HIS A 194 17.11 -9.82 -22.24
CA HIS A 194 17.63 -11.09 -22.75
C HIS A 194 16.75 -11.65 -23.85
#